data_05af554224ed2e01058f50b34a8202bd
#
_entry.id   05af554224ed2e01058f50b34a8202bd
#
_cell.length_a   1.000
_cell.length_b   1.000
_cell.length_c   1.000
_cell.angle_alpha   90.00
_cell.angle_beta   90.00
_cell.angle_gamma   90.00
#
_symmetry.space_group_name_H-M   'P 1'
#
loop_
_entity.id
_entity.type
_entity.pdbx_description
1 polymer ?
#
loop_
_entity_poly.entity_id
_entity_poly.type
_entity_poly.pdbx_seq_one_letter_code
_entity_poly.pdbx_strand_id
1 'polypeptide(L)'
;MGKDWSFRRNGKGHGTTVNQFLDKLSMKEKFRFLDIGCGNGWVVRKMSQKPSCVKAIGIDKSKMMIKNAKSKISSTKESFFVTDLESWDTKEKFDVIFSMESLYYSVPMEPALEKVFKLLKKGGTFYCGTDFYSDNTLTTRWVKDMNIPMDLRSEKEWKKMFREIGFTTRSKHVTDPKNKSKWKREFGTLFVIGRKS
;
A
#
# COMPACT_ATOMS: atom_id res chain seq x y z
N MET A 1 17.28 -6.33 9.43
CA MET A 1 17.28 -7.48 8.48
C MET A 1 15.89 -7.61 7.91
N GLY A 2 15.67 -7.11 6.68
CA GLY A 2 14.37 -7.19 6.01
C GLY A 2 14.09 -8.63 5.58
N LYS A 3 13.23 -9.33 6.29
CA LYS A 3 12.73 -10.63 5.84
C LYS A 3 11.76 -10.39 4.69
N ASP A 4 12.06 -10.93 3.50
CA ASP A 4 11.13 -10.93 2.37
C ASP A 4 9.93 -11.85 2.68
N TRP A 5 8.91 -11.28 3.30
CA TRP A 5 7.69 -11.98 3.65
C TRP A 5 6.87 -12.38 2.42
N SER A 6 7.09 -11.74 1.27
CA SER A 6 6.38 -12.06 0.02
C SER A 6 6.89 -13.33 -0.64
N PHE A 7 8.19 -13.66 -0.48
CA PHE A 7 8.84 -14.79 -1.17
C PHE A 7 8.60 -16.13 -0.48
N ARG A 8 8.49 -16.17 0.86
CA ARG A 8 8.35 -17.43 1.62
C ARG A 8 6.99 -18.10 1.50
N ARG A 9 5.98 -17.49 0.89
CA ARG A 9 4.61 -18.02 0.86
C ARG A 9 3.97 -18.09 -0.52
N ASN A 10 4.74 -18.19 -1.61
CA ASN A 10 4.20 -18.39 -2.99
C ASN A 10 2.99 -17.50 -3.32
N GLY A 11 3.06 -16.21 -3.03
CA GLY A 11 1.95 -15.27 -3.22
C GLY A 11 0.76 -15.46 -2.28
N LYS A 12 0.86 -16.33 -1.28
CA LYS A 12 -0.24 -16.68 -0.35
C LYS A 12 -0.42 -15.71 0.83
N GLY A 13 0.41 -14.66 0.95
CA GLY A 13 0.25 -13.63 1.99
C GLY A 13 -0.90 -12.68 1.65
N HIS A 14 -0.55 -11.49 1.13
CA HIS A 14 -1.51 -10.46 0.75
C HIS A 14 -1.96 -10.56 -0.72
N GLY A 15 -1.33 -11.42 -1.53
CA GLY A 15 -1.52 -11.48 -2.98
C GLY A 15 -2.98 -11.67 -3.39
N THR A 16 -3.73 -12.56 -2.73
CA THR A 16 -5.14 -12.81 -3.05
C THR A 16 -6.00 -11.58 -2.84
N THR A 17 -5.96 -10.98 -1.63
CA THR A 17 -6.80 -9.83 -1.28
C THR A 17 -6.43 -8.59 -2.08
N VAL A 18 -5.13 -8.36 -2.30
CA VAL A 18 -4.64 -7.24 -3.13
C VAL A 18 -5.04 -7.43 -4.59
N ASN A 19 -4.89 -8.63 -5.17
CA ASN A 19 -5.33 -8.89 -6.54
C ASN A 19 -6.83 -8.71 -6.70
N GLN A 20 -7.65 -9.29 -5.81
CA GLN A 20 -9.10 -9.10 -5.81
C GLN A 20 -9.50 -7.63 -5.73
N PHE A 21 -8.71 -6.81 -5.02
CA PHE A 21 -8.93 -5.38 -4.91
C PHE A 21 -8.54 -4.64 -6.20
N LEU A 22 -7.28 -4.83 -6.66
CA LEU A 22 -6.72 -4.12 -7.81
C LEU A 22 -7.43 -4.48 -9.13
N ASP A 23 -7.89 -5.73 -9.29
CA ASP A 23 -8.58 -6.19 -10.50
C ASP A 23 -9.96 -5.52 -10.69
N LYS A 24 -10.55 -5.04 -9.58
CA LYS A 24 -11.82 -4.28 -9.61
C LYS A 24 -11.63 -2.79 -9.89
N LEU A 25 -10.40 -2.28 -9.92
CA LEU A 25 -10.13 -0.88 -10.21
C LEU A 25 -10.21 -0.63 -11.73
N SER A 26 -11.20 0.17 -12.13
CA SER A 26 -11.31 0.64 -13.51
C SER A 26 -10.33 1.79 -13.73
N MET A 27 -9.33 1.57 -14.58
CA MET A 27 -8.32 2.56 -14.99
C MET A 27 -8.53 2.88 -16.48
N LYS A 28 -9.59 3.64 -16.79
CA LYS A 28 -9.96 3.98 -18.18
C LYS A 28 -9.05 5.04 -18.77
N GLU A 29 -8.63 6.01 -17.98
CA GLU A 29 -7.77 7.12 -18.40
C GLU A 29 -6.29 6.81 -18.14
N LYS A 30 -5.38 7.55 -18.82
CA LYS A 30 -3.94 7.49 -18.56
C LYS A 30 -3.63 7.84 -17.12
N PHE A 31 -2.82 7.04 -16.43
CA PHE A 31 -2.48 7.26 -15.04
C PHE A 31 -1.00 7.02 -14.74
N ARG A 32 -0.51 7.72 -13.71
CA ARG A 32 0.78 7.54 -13.05
C ARG A 32 0.53 6.88 -11.70
N PHE A 33 1.28 5.84 -11.41
CA PHE A 33 1.10 4.98 -10.24
C PHE A 33 2.31 5.06 -9.30
N LEU A 34 2.06 5.13 -7.99
CA LEU A 34 3.06 5.00 -6.94
C LEU A 34 2.66 3.89 -5.98
N ASP A 35 3.63 3.01 -5.65
CA ASP A 35 3.51 2.00 -4.60
C ASP A 35 4.46 2.33 -3.44
N ILE A 36 3.92 2.61 -2.26
CA ILE A 36 4.66 2.97 -1.04
C ILE A 36 4.86 1.71 -0.22
N GLY A 37 6.13 1.37 0.10
CA GLY A 37 6.48 0.08 0.69
C GLY A 37 6.31 -1.05 -0.31
N CYS A 38 6.81 -0.85 -1.54
CA CYS A 38 6.55 -1.73 -2.68
C CYS A 38 7.17 -3.13 -2.56
N GLY A 39 8.05 -3.37 -1.57
CA GLY A 39 8.76 -4.62 -1.40
C GLY A 39 9.49 -5.03 -2.68
N ASN A 40 9.23 -6.25 -3.16
CA ASN A 40 9.82 -6.78 -4.40
C ASN A 40 9.17 -6.25 -5.70
N GLY A 41 8.28 -5.25 -5.62
CA GLY A 41 7.73 -4.52 -6.75
C GLY A 41 6.65 -5.24 -7.57
N TRP A 42 6.02 -6.28 -7.05
CA TRP A 42 5.04 -7.06 -7.82
C TRP A 42 3.77 -6.27 -8.16
N VAL A 43 3.31 -5.36 -7.28
CA VAL A 43 2.17 -4.48 -7.56
C VAL A 43 2.53 -3.46 -8.64
N VAL A 44 3.74 -2.87 -8.56
CA VAL A 44 4.24 -1.95 -9.59
C VAL A 44 4.23 -2.62 -10.96
N ARG A 45 4.77 -3.87 -11.08
CA ARG A 45 4.75 -4.65 -12.32
C ARG A 45 3.33 -4.93 -12.81
N LYS A 46 2.43 -5.33 -11.90
CA LYS A 46 1.01 -5.55 -12.25
C LYS A 46 0.36 -4.29 -12.81
N MET A 47 0.62 -3.15 -12.21
CA MET A 47 0.03 -1.88 -12.65
C MET A 47 0.67 -1.36 -13.93
N SER A 48 1.98 -1.54 -14.14
CA SER A 48 2.69 -1.15 -15.35
C SER A 48 2.18 -1.85 -16.62
N GLN A 49 1.65 -3.07 -16.46
CA GLN A 49 1.08 -3.87 -17.55
C GLN A 49 -0.28 -3.36 -18.04
N LYS A 50 -0.97 -2.52 -17.24
CA LYS A 50 -2.24 -1.92 -17.70
C LYS A 50 -1.96 -0.97 -18.86
N PRO A 51 -2.71 -1.05 -20.00
CA PRO A 51 -2.47 -0.21 -21.17
C PRO A 51 -2.49 1.29 -20.85
N SER A 52 -3.37 1.72 -19.96
CA SER A 52 -3.50 3.12 -19.54
C SER A 52 -2.41 3.59 -18.56
N CYS A 53 -1.57 2.68 -18.01
CA CYS A 53 -0.46 3.08 -17.16
C CYS A 53 0.65 3.72 -17.98
N VAL A 54 1.03 4.96 -17.63
CA VAL A 54 2.13 5.68 -18.31
C VAL A 54 3.42 5.64 -17.52
N LYS A 55 3.34 5.49 -16.18
CA LYS A 55 4.49 5.37 -15.28
C LYS A 55 4.07 4.65 -14.01
N ALA A 56 4.90 3.74 -13.53
CA ALA A 56 4.70 3.02 -12.27
C ALA A 56 5.98 3.07 -11.45
N ILE A 57 5.91 3.68 -10.27
CA ILE A 57 7.04 3.86 -9.36
C ILE A 57 6.80 3.06 -8.09
N GLY A 58 7.85 2.38 -7.60
CA GLY A 58 7.87 1.75 -6.29
C GLY A 58 8.95 2.37 -5.40
N ILE A 59 8.61 2.65 -4.16
CA ILE A 59 9.56 3.07 -3.12
C ILE A 59 9.54 2.09 -1.95
N ASP A 60 10.72 1.82 -1.39
CA ASP A 60 10.88 0.98 -0.20
C ASP A 60 12.18 1.35 0.54
N LYS A 61 12.18 1.31 1.87
CA LYS A 61 13.39 1.56 2.70
C LYS A 61 14.43 0.46 2.54
N SER A 62 14.02 -0.75 2.16
CA SER A 62 14.89 -1.92 2.08
C SER A 62 15.67 -1.96 0.76
N LYS A 63 16.99 -1.75 0.86
CA LYS A 63 17.91 -1.91 -0.29
C LYS A 63 17.77 -3.28 -0.95
N MET A 64 17.56 -4.34 -0.15
CA MET A 64 17.40 -5.71 -0.66
C MET A 64 16.11 -5.86 -1.45
N MET A 65 14.98 -5.32 -0.95
CA MET A 65 13.70 -5.35 -1.66
C MET A 65 13.79 -4.61 -3.00
N ILE A 66 14.38 -3.43 -3.01
CA ILE A 66 14.55 -2.66 -4.24
C ILE A 66 15.52 -3.36 -5.20
N LYS A 67 16.59 -3.99 -4.73
CA LYS A 67 17.45 -4.84 -5.59
C LYS A 67 16.64 -5.94 -6.25
N ASN A 68 15.81 -6.66 -5.48
CA ASN A 68 14.92 -7.70 -6.00
C ASN A 68 13.84 -7.16 -6.95
N ALA A 69 13.33 -5.96 -6.69
CA ALA A 69 12.36 -5.33 -7.58
C ALA A 69 13.01 -4.96 -8.93
N LYS A 70 14.19 -4.35 -8.89
CA LYS A 70 14.97 -3.94 -10.08
C LYS A 70 15.38 -5.13 -10.94
N SER A 71 15.75 -6.27 -10.34
CA SER A 71 16.14 -7.48 -11.11
C SER A 71 14.99 -8.12 -11.88
N LYS A 72 13.75 -7.67 -11.65
CA LYS A 72 12.52 -8.20 -12.28
C LYS A 72 11.77 -7.14 -13.08
N ILE A 73 12.40 -6.03 -13.42
CA ILE A 73 11.81 -5.02 -14.31
C ILE A 73 11.41 -5.67 -15.63
N SER A 74 10.18 -5.48 -16.04
CA SER A 74 9.59 -6.05 -17.26
C SER A 74 9.05 -4.98 -18.22
N SER A 75 9.11 -3.71 -17.84
CA SER A 75 8.61 -2.59 -18.65
C SER A 75 9.42 -1.32 -18.39
N THR A 76 9.62 -0.51 -19.43
CA THR A 76 10.23 0.82 -19.34
C THR A 76 9.42 1.82 -18.50
N LYS A 77 8.17 1.48 -18.20
CA LYS A 77 7.29 2.28 -17.33
C LYS A 77 7.66 2.17 -15.85
N GLU A 78 8.46 1.16 -15.47
CA GLU A 78 8.77 0.81 -14.08
C GLU A 78 10.01 1.51 -13.57
N SER A 79 9.95 2.03 -12.35
CA SER A 79 11.11 2.58 -11.63
C SER A 79 11.03 2.25 -10.16
N PHE A 80 12.19 1.98 -9.52
CA PHE A 80 12.26 1.60 -8.11
C PHE A 80 13.35 2.39 -7.39
N PHE A 81 13.02 2.95 -6.21
CA PHE A 81 13.93 3.78 -5.42
C PHE A 81 14.03 3.28 -3.97
N VAL A 82 15.27 3.27 -3.44
CA VAL A 82 15.52 3.04 -2.01
C VAL A 82 15.30 4.36 -1.31
N THR A 83 14.17 4.52 -0.67
CA THR A 83 13.82 5.72 0.10
C THR A 83 12.62 5.43 1.01
N ASP A 84 12.39 6.27 2.00
CA ASP A 84 11.10 6.35 2.68
C ASP A 84 10.25 7.45 2.08
N LEU A 85 8.96 7.43 2.43
CA LEU A 85 7.99 8.37 1.90
C LEU A 85 8.29 9.80 2.36
N GLU A 86 8.66 9.96 3.63
CA GLU A 86 8.81 11.26 4.28
C GLU A 86 10.02 12.02 3.71
N SER A 87 11.14 11.32 3.53
CA SER A 87 12.39 11.91 3.00
C SER A 87 12.45 11.95 1.48
N TRP A 88 11.50 11.31 0.77
CA TRP A 88 11.54 11.27 -0.69
C TRP A 88 11.28 12.64 -1.30
N ASP A 89 12.36 13.27 -1.79
CA ASP A 89 12.25 14.52 -2.55
C ASP A 89 11.89 14.21 -4.01
N THR A 90 10.68 14.60 -4.41
CA THR A 90 10.18 14.40 -5.77
C THR A 90 9.16 15.47 -6.16
N LYS A 91 9.26 15.92 -7.40
CA LYS A 91 8.27 16.80 -8.05
C LYS A 91 7.16 16.01 -8.76
N GLU A 92 7.27 14.67 -8.76
CA GLU A 92 6.28 13.79 -9.39
C GLU A 92 4.93 13.88 -8.71
N LYS A 93 3.87 13.81 -9.51
CA LYS A 93 2.48 13.72 -9.04
C LYS A 93 1.81 12.50 -9.65
N PHE A 94 0.92 11.89 -8.89
CA PHE A 94 0.32 10.61 -9.19
C PHE A 94 -1.20 10.69 -9.26
N ASP A 95 -1.77 9.92 -10.16
CA ASP A 95 -3.21 9.73 -10.28
C ASP A 95 -3.68 8.66 -9.28
N VAL A 96 -2.81 7.69 -9.03
CA VAL A 96 -3.07 6.56 -8.12
C VAL A 96 -1.85 6.33 -7.25
N ILE A 97 -2.07 6.35 -5.94
CA ILE A 97 -1.08 5.91 -4.93
C ILE A 97 -1.65 4.67 -4.23
N PHE A 98 -0.78 3.72 -3.97
CA PHE A 98 -1.08 2.48 -3.27
C PHE A 98 -0.09 2.25 -2.14
N SER A 99 -0.53 1.63 -1.05
CA SER A 99 0.33 1.13 0.01
C SER A 99 -0.33 -0.11 0.61
N MET A 100 0.45 -1.17 0.83
CA MET A 100 -0.03 -2.38 1.49
C MET A 100 0.91 -2.76 2.62
N GLU A 101 0.37 -2.86 3.85
CA GLU A 101 1.13 -3.26 5.05
C GLU A 101 2.39 -2.42 5.29
N SER A 102 2.31 -1.12 5.04
CA SER A 102 3.50 -0.26 5.10
C SER A 102 3.27 1.03 5.88
N LEU A 103 2.15 1.73 5.70
CA LEU A 103 1.97 3.10 6.20
C LEU A 103 1.98 3.17 7.74
N TYR A 104 1.49 2.17 8.43
CA TYR A 104 1.44 2.12 9.89
C TYR A 104 2.82 2.01 10.57
N TYR A 105 3.90 1.82 9.80
CA TYR A 105 5.27 1.93 10.32
C TYR A 105 5.75 3.38 10.42
N SER A 106 5.07 4.34 9.82
CA SER A 106 5.30 5.77 10.06
C SER A 106 4.60 6.15 11.36
N VAL A 107 5.37 6.50 12.39
CA VAL A 107 4.85 6.86 13.71
C VAL A 107 5.43 8.22 14.12
N PRO A 108 4.59 9.28 14.19
CA PRO A 108 3.16 9.34 13.90
C PRO A 108 2.86 9.21 12.40
N MET A 109 1.65 8.77 12.03
CA MET A 109 1.28 8.47 10.63
C MET A 109 0.81 9.70 9.86
N GLU A 110 0.37 10.74 10.55
CA GLU A 110 -0.21 11.94 9.95
C GLU A 110 0.75 12.63 8.94
N PRO A 111 2.05 12.85 9.23
CA PRO A 111 2.98 13.45 8.26
C PRO A 111 3.13 12.63 6.97
N ALA A 112 3.15 11.30 7.09
CA ALA A 112 3.21 10.42 5.94
C ALA A 112 1.95 10.55 5.08
N LEU A 113 0.78 10.62 5.71
CA LEU A 113 -0.50 10.78 5.01
C LEU A 113 -0.63 12.16 4.34
N GLU A 114 -0.13 13.23 4.98
CA GLU A 114 -0.02 14.56 4.35
C GLU A 114 0.87 14.54 3.12
N LYS A 115 2.01 13.84 3.19
CA LYS A 115 2.90 13.68 2.04
C LYS A 115 2.20 12.95 0.89
N VAL A 116 1.44 11.88 1.19
CA VAL A 116 0.62 11.19 0.19
C VAL A 116 -0.38 12.16 -0.46
N PHE A 117 -1.08 12.96 0.35
CA PHE A 117 -2.02 13.95 -0.16
C PHE A 117 -1.35 14.98 -1.07
N LYS A 118 -0.14 15.44 -0.70
CA LYS A 118 0.65 16.37 -1.52
C LYS A 118 1.11 15.73 -2.84
N LEU A 119 1.44 14.43 -2.84
CA LEU A 119 1.88 13.71 -4.05
C LEU A 119 0.74 13.38 -5.02
N LEU A 120 -0.50 13.35 -4.55
CA LEU A 120 -1.65 13.14 -5.42
C LEU A 120 -1.98 14.37 -6.26
N LYS A 121 -2.34 14.11 -7.52
CA LYS A 121 -3.03 15.09 -8.35
C LYS A 121 -4.44 15.36 -7.82
N LYS A 122 -5.04 16.48 -8.21
CA LYS A 122 -6.49 16.71 -8.03
C LYS A 122 -7.27 15.59 -8.73
N GLY A 123 -8.29 15.05 -8.08
CA GLY A 123 -9.04 13.88 -8.56
C GLY A 123 -8.33 12.54 -8.34
N GLY A 124 -7.05 12.54 -7.91
CA GLY A 124 -6.28 11.31 -7.65
C GLY A 124 -6.77 10.55 -6.42
N THR A 125 -6.42 9.26 -6.37
CA THR A 125 -6.91 8.36 -5.32
C THR A 125 -5.76 7.62 -4.64
N PHE A 126 -5.78 7.60 -3.31
CA PHE A 126 -4.92 6.78 -2.47
C PHE A 126 -5.68 5.54 -1.97
N TYR A 127 -5.07 4.37 -2.14
CA TYR A 127 -5.55 3.09 -1.64
C TYR A 127 -4.56 2.57 -0.60
N CYS A 128 -4.97 2.55 0.66
CA CYS A 128 -4.18 2.05 1.78
C CYS A 128 -4.77 0.73 2.28
N GLY A 129 -4.04 -0.36 2.12
CA GLY A 129 -4.43 -1.69 2.60
C GLY A 129 -3.66 -2.06 3.87
N THR A 130 -4.36 -2.58 4.86
CA THR A 130 -3.76 -3.11 6.10
C THR A 130 -4.54 -4.31 6.65
N ASP A 131 -3.80 -5.27 7.20
CA ASP A 131 -4.36 -6.32 8.07
C ASP A 131 -4.24 -5.91 9.54
N PHE A 132 -3.33 -4.95 9.83
CA PHE A 132 -3.07 -4.45 11.17
C PHE A 132 -3.97 -3.24 11.48
N TYR A 133 -5.10 -3.52 12.13
CA TYR A 133 -6.05 -2.51 12.61
C TYR A 133 -6.76 -3.05 13.86
N SER A 134 -7.18 -2.18 14.78
CA SER A 134 -7.63 -2.60 16.12
C SER A 134 -8.91 -3.44 16.11
N ASP A 135 -9.79 -3.24 15.11
CA ASP A 135 -10.99 -4.06 14.97
C ASP A 135 -10.64 -5.52 14.56
N ASN A 136 -9.44 -5.75 13.97
CA ASN A 136 -8.89 -7.08 13.74
C ASN A 136 -8.12 -7.56 14.97
N THR A 137 -8.82 -8.06 15.94
CA THR A 137 -8.27 -8.46 17.24
C THR A 137 -7.17 -9.53 17.15
N LEU A 138 -7.08 -10.26 16.03
CA LEU A 138 -6.07 -11.30 15.84
C LEU A 138 -4.69 -10.73 15.41
N THR A 139 -4.62 -9.45 15.03
CA THR A 139 -3.38 -8.81 14.58
C THR A 139 -2.84 -7.76 15.56
N THR A 140 -3.63 -7.33 16.53
CA THR A 140 -3.25 -6.29 17.50
C THR A 140 -1.96 -6.59 18.28
N ARG A 141 -1.66 -7.87 18.49
CA ARG A 141 -0.44 -8.32 19.18
C ARG A 141 0.84 -8.16 18.35
N TRP A 142 0.76 -7.84 17.05
CA TRP A 142 1.95 -7.75 16.18
C TRP A 142 2.96 -6.71 16.64
N VAL A 143 2.54 -5.60 17.25
CA VAL A 143 3.45 -4.62 17.86
C VAL A 143 4.38 -5.30 18.85
N LYS A 144 3.82 -6.11 19.76
CA LYS A 144 4.56 -6.83 20.78
C LYS A 144 5.41 -7.97 20.17
N ASP A 145 4.82 -8.73 19.25
CA ASP A 145 5.48 -9.90 18.65
C ASP A 145 6.68 -9.51 17.75
N MET A 146 6.60 -8.34 17.09
CA MET A 146 7.66 -7.85 16.18
C MET A 146 8.63 -6.88 16.87
N ASN A 147 8.27 -6.34 18.03
CA ASN A 147 9.05 -5.33 18.76
C ASN A 147 9.45 -4.13 17.88
N ILE A 148 8.50 -3.65 17.08
CA ILE A 148 8.66 -2.51 16.17
C ILE A 148 7.52 -1.53 16.46
N PRO A 149 7.78 -0.21 16.58
CA PRO A 149 6.72 0.79 16.67
C PRO A 149 5.78 0.71 15.47
N MET A 150 4.49 0.63 15.74
CA MET A 150 3.44 0.59 14.73
C MET A 150 2.23 1.38 15.21
N ASP A 151 1.60 2.16 14.35
CA ASP A 151 0.42 2.95 14.66
C ASP A 151 -0.84 2.08 14.50
N LEU A 152 -1.38 1.60 15.63
CA LEU A 152 -2.56 0.76 15.67
C LEU A 152 -3.83 1.62 15.78
N ARG A 153 -4.66 1.59 14.76
CA ARG A 153 -5.91 2.35 14.70
C ARG A 153 -7.08 1.47 14.27
N SER A 154 -8.27 1.81 14.73
CA SER A 154 -9.53 1.24 14.24
C SER A 154 -9.85 1.76 12.84
N GLU A 155 -10.76 1.07 12.13
CA GLU A 155 -11.27 1.57 10.84
C GLU A 155 -11.84 2.98 10.95
N LYS A 156 -12.54 3.27 12.05
CA LYS A 156 -13.12 4.61 12.32
C LYS A 156 -12.02 5.67 12.41
N GLU A 157 -10.93 5.39 13.13
CA GLU A 157 -9.79 6.32 13.30
C GLU A 157 -9.02 6.49 12.01
N TRP A 158 -8.77 5.41 11.24
CA TRP A 158 -8.20 5.50 9.91
C TRP A 158 -9.01 6.45 9.01
N LYS A 159 -10.33 6.27 8.95
CA LYS A 159 -11.20 7.14 8.14
C LYS A 159 -11.24 8.58 8.66
N LYS A 160 -11.18 8.78 9.97
CA LYS A 160 -11.13 10.12 10.58
C LYS A 160 -9.86 10.85 10.14
N MET A 161 -8.69 10.24 10.31
CA MET A 161 -7.39 10.81 9.94
C MET A 161 -7.34 11.18 8.44
N PHE A 162 -7.82 10.30 7.55
CA PHE A 162 -7.91 10.62 6.12
C PHE A 162 -8.76 11.85 5.85
N ARG A 163 -9.92 12.00 6.51
CA ARG A 163 -10.78 13.18 6.36
C ARG A 163 -10.14 14.46 6.88
N GLU A 164 -9.44 14.39 8.01
CA GLU A 164 -8.72 15.52 8.60
C GLU A 164 -7.62 16.06 7.69
N ILE A 165 -6.97 15.19 6.92
CA ILE A 165 -6.00 15.58 5.87
C ILE A 165 -6.69 16.21 4.63
N GLY A 166 -7.99 15.99 4.43
CA GLY A 166 -8.75 16.58 3.31
C GLY A 166 -9.21 15.57 2.26
N PHE A 167 -9.10 14.25 2.52
CA PHE A 167 -9.62 13.24 1.62
C PHE A 167 -11.14 13.06 1.73
N THR A 168 -11.82 12.91 0.60
CA THR A 168 -13.10 12.18 0.58
C THR A 168 -12.81 10.70 0.79
N THR A 169 -13.37 10.11 1.87
CA THR A 169 -12.90 8.81 2.38
C THR A 169 -14.00 7.75 2.40
N ARG A 170 -13.64 6.55 1.97
CA ARG A 170 -14.44 5.32 2.13
C ARG A 170 -13.53 4.15 2.52
N SER A 171 -14.12 3.04 2.95
CA SER A 171 -13.40 1.82 3.30
C SER A 171 -14.05 0.58 2.71
N LYS A 172 -13.28 -0.49 2.63
CA LYS A 172 -13.74 -1.79 2.17
C LYS A 172 -12.90 -2.89 2.81
N HIS A 173 -13.56 -3.93 3.31
CA HIS A 173 -12.90 -5.18 3.70
C HIS A 173 -12.85 -6.16 2.53
N VAL A 174 -11.71 -6.81 2.36
CA VAL A 174 -11.52 -7.89 1.38
C VAL A 174 -11.04 -9.13 2.11
N THR A 175 -11.91 -10.12 2.22
CA THR A 175 -11.60 -11.41 2.85
C THR A 175 -11.01 -12.39 1.85
N ASP A 176 -10.24 -13.35 2.38
CA ASP A 176 -9.76 -14.52 1.64
C ASP A 176 -10.21 -15.79 2.39
N PRO A 177 -11.42 -16.32 2.11
CA PRO A 177 -11.99 -17.46 2.84
C PRO A 177 -11.15 -18.73 2.79
N LYS A 178 -10.25 -18.86 1.79
CA LYS A 178 -9.35 -20.01 1.63
C LYS A 178 -7.97 -19.78 2.25
N ASN A 179 -7.72 -18.62 2.87
CA ASN A 179 -6.43 -18.31 3.47
C ASN A 179 -6.17 -19.15 4.72
N LYS A 180 -4.93 -19.57 4.92
CA LYS A 180 -4.52 -20.29 6.15
C LYS A 180 -4.60 -19.40 7.39
N SER A 181 -4.41 -18.09 7.24
CA SER A 181 -4.44 -17.13 8.34
C SER A 181 -5.88 -16.77 8.70
N LYS A 182 -6.26 -17.00 9.97
CA LYS A 182 -7.60 -16.77 10.49
C LYS A 182 -8.05 -15.32 10.27
N TRP A 183 -7.18 -14.33 10.54
CA TRP A 183 -7.50 -12.91 10.34
C TRP A 183 -7.87 -12.57 8.88
N LYS A 184 -7.28 -13.24 7.88
CA LYS A 184 -7.65 -13.04 6.46
C LYS A 184 -9.03 -13.58 6.14
N ARG A 185 -9.44 -14.67 6.80
CA ARG A 185 -10.75 -15.28 6.58
C ARG A 185 -11.86 -14.50 7.27
N GLU A 186 -11.64 -14.09 8.52
CA GLU A 186 -12.67 -13.53 9.40
C GLU A 186 -12.77 -12.01 9.29
N PHE A 187 -11.64 -11.31 9.35
CA PHE A 187 -11.59 -9.85 9.33
C PHE A 187 -11.24 -9.29 7.94
N GLY A 188 -10.39 -10.01 7.19
CA GLY A 188 -9.91 -9.56 5.89
C GLY A 188 -8.90 -8.43 5.97
N THR A 189 -8.51 -7.96 4.78
CA THR A 189 -7.70 -6.75 4.62
C THR A 189 -8.62 -5.54 4.59
N LEU A 190 -8.40 -4.58 5.48
CA LEU A 190 -9.04 -3.27 5.44
C LEU A 190 -8.35 -2.43 4.36
N PHE A 191 -9.11 -1.97 3.37
CA PHE A 191 -8.69 -0.92 2.44
C PHE A 191 -9.37 0.39 2.80
N VAL A 192 -8.58 1.39 3.21
CA VAL A 192 -9.03 2.77 3.36
C VAL A 192 -8.70 3.51 2.07
N ILE A 193 -9.70 4.18 1.50
CA ILE A 193 -9.63 4.79 0.18
C ILE A 193 -9.87 6.28 0.34
N GLY A 194 -8.87 7.08 -0.02
CA GLY A 194 -8.93 8.54 0.02
C GLY A 194 -8.85 9.14 -1.37
N ARG A 195 -9.84 9.96 -1.76
CA ARG A 195 -9.81 10.74 -3.00
C ARG A 195 -9.50 12.20 -2.69
N LYS A 196 -8.55 12.77 -3.41
CA LYS A 196 -8.26 14.20 -3.36
C LYS A 196 -9.19 14.94 -4.32
N SER A 197 -10.08 15.77 -3.77
CA SER A 197 -11.01 16.61 -4.55
C SER A 197 -10.32 17.79 -5.23
#